data_bb5fc2117aadf32b28fd35c3fa2a4fc9
#
_entry.id   bb5fc2117aadf32b28fd35c3fa2a4fc9
#
_cell.length_a   1.000
_cell.length_b   1.000
_cell.length_c   1.000
_cell.angle_alpha   90.00
_cell.angle_beta   90.00
_cell.angle_gamma   90.00
#
_symmetry.space_group_name_H-M   'P 1'
#
loop_
_entity.id
_entity.type
_entity.pdbx_description
1 polymer ?
#
loop_
_entity_poly.entity_id
_entity_poly.type
_entity_poly.pdbx_seq_one_letter_code
_entity_poly.pdbx_strand_id
1 'polypeptide(L)'
;MEGTETATVTASGMGAITPVLLQLCDAGEHVVSSRTIYGGTYAFLKNFTPRLGINTSFVDITKLEAVEAAITPKTKVLFCETVSNPLLEVADIKSLAKLAKKHNIKLVVDNTFSPLSISPINLGADVVIHSLTKFINGSSDTVGGVVCGTQELIDDLRNVNSGAAMLLGSTMDSMRSASVLKNLRTLHIRMMQHSYNATFLAEKFENDGLKA
;
A
#
# COMPACT_ATOMS: atom_id res chain seq x y z
N MET A 1 7.03 10.07 -8.50
CA MET A 1 5.71 10.08 -7.85
C MET A 1 5.87 10.16 -6.34
N GLU A 2 6.37 9.14 -5.69
CA GLU A 2 6.49 9.11 -4.23
C GLU A 2 7.72 9.86 -3.68
N GLY A 3 8.76 10.04 -4.46
CA GLY A 3 10.01 10.68 -4.01
C GLY A 3 10.97 9.73 -3.27
N THR A 4 10.79 8.42 -3.43
CA THR A 4 11.69 7.39 -2.89
C THR A 4 13.00 7.30 -3.68
N GLU A 5 14.02 6.68 -3.08
CA GLU A 5 15.33 6.46 -3.73
C GLU A 5 15.17 5.59 -4.97
N THR A 6 14.34 4.55 -4.90
CA THR A 6 14.12 3.61 -5.99
C THR A 6 12.76 2.92 -5.89
N ALA A 7 12.45 2.09 -6.89
CA ALA A 7 11.24 1.28 -6.92
C ALA A 7 11.45 -0.01 -7.72
N THR A 8 10.60 -1.01 -7.46
CA THR A 8 10.53 -2.24 -8.28
C THR A 8 9.11 -2.51 -8.72
N VAL A 9 8.92 -2.87 -9.98
CA VAL A 9 7.62 -3.23 -10.54
C VAL A 9 7.37 -4.72 -10.42
N THR A 10 6.11 -5.09 -10.24
CA THR A 10 5.65 -6.47 -10.06
C THR A 10 4.46 -6.79 -10.95
N ALA A 11 4.19 -8.09 -11.14
CA ALA A 11 3.14 -8.57 -12.03
C ALA A 11 1.71 -8.20 -11.59
N SER A 12 1.49 -7.80 -10.34
CA SER A 12 0.19 -7.39 -9.81
C SER A 12 0.33 -6.58 -8.52
N GLY A 13 -0.73 -5.90 -8.07
CA GLY A 13 -0.75 -5.24 -6.77
C GLY A 13 -0.49 -6.21 -5.61
N MET A 14 -1.10 -7.40 -5.63
CA MET A 14 -0.78 -8.44 -4.66
C MET A 14 0.66 -8.93 -4.77
N GLY A 15 1.20 -9.00 -5.97
CA GLY A 15 2.62 -9.30 -6.21
C GLY A 15 3.58 -8.23 -5.69
N ALA A 16 3.09 -7.04 -5.35
CA ALA A 16 3.84 -6.00 -4.62
C ALA A 16 3.67 -6.15 -3.10
N ILE A 17 2.44 -6.37 -2.63
CA ILE A 17 2.11 -6.45 -1.19
C ILE A 17 2.73 -7.69 -0.55
N THR A 18 2.52 -8.87 -1.14
CA THR A 18 2.93 -10.13 -0.51
C THR A 18 4.44 -10.26 -0.30
N PRO A 19 5.31 -9.95 -1.29
CA PRO A 19 6.74 -10.02 -1.08
C PRO A 19 7.25 -9.02 -0.04
N VAL A 20 6.68 -7.80 0.02
CA VAL A 20 7.06 -6.81 1.03
C VAL A 20 6.78 -7.34 2.44
N LEU A 21 5.58 -7.87 2.66
CA LEU A 21 5.21 -8.40 3.98
C LEU A 21 6.04 -9.63 4.36
N LEU A 22 6.34 -10.51 3.41
CA LEU A 22 7.17 -11.70 3.65
C LEU A 22 8.68 -11.38 3.78
N GLN A 23 9.15 -10.26 3.21
CA GLN A 23 10.53 -9.80 3.39
C GLN A 23 10.73 -9.13 4.74
N LEU A 24 9.69 -8.47 5.27
CA LEU A 24 9.76 -7.72 6.51
C LEU A 24 9.36 -8.52 7.75
N CYS A 25 8.77 -9.70 7.58
CA CYS A 25 8.28 -10.53 8.69
C CYS A 25 8.70 -11.99 8.52
N ASP A 26 9.36 -12.51 9.54
CA ASP A 26 9.71 -13.92 9.68
C ASP A 26 8.63 -14.71 10.44
N ALA A 27 8.75 -16.04 10.44
CA ALA A 27 7.91 -16.93 11.24
C ALA A 27 8.02 -16.60 12.74
N GLY A 28 6.89 -16.44 13.41
CA GLY A 28 6.80 -16.03 14.82
C GLY A 28 6.63 -14.52 15.00
N GLU A 29 6.75 -13.73 13.95
CA GLU A 29 6.58 -12.28 13.98
C GLU A 29 5.14 -11.84 13.72
N HIS A 30 4.90 -10.53 13.75
CA HIS A 30 3.56 -9.96 13.85
C HIS A 30 3.40 -8.71 12.97
N VAL A 31 2.21 -8.58 12.39
CA VAL A 31 1.75 -7.41 11.64
C VAL A 31 0.59 -6.75 12.39
N VAL A 32 0.61 -5.43 12.53
CA VAL A 32 -0.58 -4.64 12.86
C VAL A 32 -1.12 -4.08 11.55
N SER A 33 -2.38 -4.35 11.24
CA SER A 33 -3.01 -3.93 10.00
C SER A 33 -4.29 -3.15 10.26
N SER A 34 -4.59 -2.15 9.41
CA SER A 34 -5.95 -1.63 9.38
C SER A 34 -6.95 -2.76 9.16
N ARG A 35 -8.10 -2.68 9.85
CA ARG A 35 -9.21 -3.62 9.66
C ARG A 35 -9.93 -3.41 8.32
N THR A 36 -9.87 -2.18 7.82
CA THR A 36 -10.48 -1.76 6.56
C THR A 36 -9.39 -1.64 5.51
N ILE A 37 -9.19 -2.69 4.73
CA ILE A 37 -8.21 -2.78 3.65
C ILE A 37 -8.78 -3.61 2.50
N TYR A 38 -8.16 -3.53 1.34
CA TYR A 38 -8.49 -4.34 0.18
C TYR A 38 -8.64 -5.83 0.54
N GLY A 39 -9.74 -6.45 0.06
CA GLY A 39 -10.11 -7.82 0.42
C GLY A 39 -9.03 -8.87 0.14
N GLY A 40 -8.22 -8.70 -0.92
CA GLY A 40 -7.10 -9.58 -1.22
C GLY A 40 -5.99 -9.51 -0.15
N THR A 41 -5.66 -8.31 0.31
CA THR A 41 -4.69 -8.09 1.39
C THR A 41 -5.22 -8.62 2.72
N TYR A 42 -6.50 -8.37 3.01
CA TYR A 42 -7.16 -8.94 4.19
C TYR A 42 -7.11 -10.46 4.19
N ALA A 43 -7.50 -11.09 3.08
CA ALA A 43 -7.48 -12.55 2.94
C ALA A 43 -6.06 -13.13 3.09
N PHE A 44 -5.06 -12.46 2.53
CA PHE A 44 -3.66 -12.85 2.68
C PHE A 44 -3.23 -12.81 4.15
N LEU A 45 -3.44 -11.70 4.84
CA LEU A 45 -3.07 -11.51 6.25
C LEU A 45 -3.90 -12.40 7.20
N LYS A 46 -5.17 -12.63 6.90
CA LYS A 46 -6.07 -13.41 7.76
C LYS A 46 -5.91 -14.92 7.61
N ASN A 47 -5.74 -15.40 6.37
CA ASN A 47 -5.87 -16.81 6.06
C ASN A 47 -4.55 -17.46 5.62
N PHE A 48 -3.63 -16.68 5.02
CA PHE A 48 -2.42 -17.23 4.43
C PHE A 48 -1.19 -17.06 5.33
N THR A 49 -0.91 -15.85 5.83
CA THR A 49 0.27 -15.59 6.67
C THR A 49 0.31 -16.40 7.97
N PRO A 50 -0.82 -16.76 8.65
CA PRO A 50 -0.76 -17.64 9.80
C PRO A 50 -0.19 -19.03 9.51
N ARG A 51 -0.35 -19.53 8.28
CA ARG A 51 0.23 -20.81 7.82
C ARG A 51 1.76 -20.74 7.70
N LEU A 52 2.30 -19.53 7.61
CA LEU A 52 3.73 -19.22 7.58
C LEU A 52 4.25 -18.79 8.96
N GLY A 53 3.42 -18.86 9.99
CA GLY A 53 3.77 -18.46 11.35
C GLY A 53 3.73 -16.96 11.61
N ILE A 54 3.23 -16.14 10.69
CA ILE A 54 3.08 -14.68 10.83
C ILE A 54 1.65 -14.36 11.24
N ASN A 55 1.48 -13.71 12.40
CA ASN A 55 0.17 -13.35 12.91
C ASN A 55 -0.17 -11.89 12.63
N THR A 56 -1.46 -11.55 12.57
CA THR A 56 -1.92 -10.19 12.29
C THR A 56 -3.00 -9.76 13.28
N SER A 57 -2.84 -8.57 13.85
CA SER A 57 -3.88 -7.83 14.57
C SER A 57 -4.53 -6.80 13.66
N PHE A 58 -5.84 -6.91 13.45
CA PHE A 58 -6.62 -5.94 12.69
C PHE A 58 -7.23 -4.91 13.62
N VAL A 59 -6.96 -3.62 13.37
CA VAL A 59 -7.35 -2.50 14.23
C VAL A 59 -8.06 -1.40 13.45
N ASP A 60 -8.77 -0.57 14.16
CA ASP A 60 -9.28 0.70 13.63
C ASP A 60 -8.11 1.68 13.50
N ILE A 61 -7.65 1.90 12.25
CA ILE A 61 -6.46 2.70 11.95
C ILE A 61 -6.66 4.19 12.29
N THR A 62 -7.91 4.64 12.42
CA THR A 62 -8.23 6.02 12.77
C THR A 62 -8.07 6.30 14.26
N LYS A 63 -7.87 5.26 15.08
CA LYS A 63 -7.72 5.33 16.54
C LYS A 63 -6.29 4.96 16.93
N LEU A 64 -5.45 5.97 17.10
CA LEU A 64 -4.02 5.78 17.34
C LEU A 64 -3.74 4.94 18.59
N GLU A 65 -4.56 5.09 19.65
CA GLU A 65 -4.45 4.32 20.89
C GLU A 65 -4.73 2.82 20.63
N ALA A 66 -5.69 2.50 19.76
CA ALA A 66 -5.99 1.12 19.40
C ALA A 66 -4.86 0.49 18.57
N VAL A 67 -4.23 1.28 17.70
CA VAL A 67 -3.05 0.86 16.93
C VAL A 67 -1.89 0.58 17.89
N GLU A 68 -1.59 1.49 18.81
CA GLU A 68 -0.50 1.33 19.75
C GLU A 68 -0.70 0.14 20.69
N ALA A 69 -1.92 -0.05 21.19
CA ALA A 69 -2.26 -1.20 22.06
C ALA A 69 -2.11 -2.57 21.38
N ALA A 70 -2.19 -2.62 20.05
CA ALA A 70 -2.00 -3.84 19.29
C ALA A 70 -0.53 -4.16 18.97
N ILE A 71 0.39 -3.21 19.19
CA ILE A 71 1.82 -3.43 18.96
C ILE A 71 2.38 -4.34 20.06
N THR A 72 3.10 -5.37 19.66
CA THR A 72 3.78 -6.33 20.53
C THR A 72 5.28 -6.30 20.27
N PRO A 73 6.11 -6.90 21.14
CA PRO A 73 7.56 -7.02 20.85
C PRO A 73 7.89 -7.80 19.56
N LYS A 74 6.92 -8.56 19.04
CA LYS A 74 7.05 -9.33 17.79
C LYS A 74 6.60 -8.54 16.55
N THR A 75 5.99 -7.36 16.72
CA THR A 75 5.50 -6.55 15.61
C THR A 75 6.66 -6.01 14.79
N LYS A 76 6.60 -6.20 13.47
CA LYS A 76 7.59 -5.69 12.51
C LYS A 76 6.99 -4.69 11.54
N VAL A 77 5.71 -4.85 11.23
CA VAL A 77 5.02 -4.04 10.22
C VAL A 77 3.74 -3.46 10.79
N LEU A 78 3.53 -2.18 10.50
CA LEU A 78 2.24 -1.50 10.55
C LEU A 78 1.79 -1.28 9.10
N PHE A 79 0.66 -1.88 8.72
CA PHE A 79 0.12 -1.82 7.36
C PHE A 79 -1.19 -1.06 7.31
N CYS A 80 -1.32 -0.11 6.39
CA CYS A 80 -2.57 0.57 6.10
C CYS A 80 -2.69 0.99 4.63
N GLU A 81 -3.88 1.40 4.23
CA GLU A 81 -4.13 2.13 2.99
C GLU A 81 -4.21 3.62 3.30
N THR A 82 -3.78 4.48 2.39
CA THR A 82 -3.93 5.94 2.55
C THR A 82 -5.40 6.33 2.69
N VAL A 83 -6.23 5.80 1.79
CA VAL A 83 -7.69 5.87 1.82
C VAL A 83 -8.20 4.44 1.65
N SER A 84 -8.95 3.94 2.61
CA SER A 84 -9.35 2.54 2.64
C SER A 84 -10.44 2.20 1.60
N ASN A 85 -10.39 0.98 1.09
CA ASN A 85 -11.42 0.40 0.23
C ASN A 85 -12.16 -0.71 1.01
N PRO A 86 -13.51 -0.62 1.24
CA PRO A 86 -14.45 0.28 0.56
C PRO A 86 -14.93 1.48 1.39
N LEU A 87 -14.51 1.62 2.66
CA LEU A 87 -15.15 2.56 3.59
C LEU A 87 -14.61 3.99 3.49
N LEU A 88 -13.59 4.26 2.67
CA LEU A 88 -12.95 5.57 2.49
C LEU A 88 -12.42 6.20 3.79
N GLU A 89 -12.08 5.37 4.77
CA GLU A 89 -11.40 5.83 5.99
C GLU A 89 -10.00 6.36 5.62
N VAL A 90 -9.68 7.56 6.05
CA VAL A 90 -8.37 8.21 5.76
C VAL A 90 -7.42 7.97 6.93
N ALA A 91 -6.25 7.40 6.65
CA ALA A 91 -5.24 7.15 7.65
C ALA A 91 -4.40 8.41 7.93
N ASP A 92 -4.18 8.73 9.22
CA ASP A 92 -3.21 9.75 9.62
C ASP A 92 -1.78 9.17 9.53
N ILE A 93 -1.26 9.15 8.30
CA ILE A 93 0.07 8.59 7.99
C ILE A 93 1.17 9.22 8.86
N LYS A 94 1.08 10.55 9.10
CA LYS A 94 2.10 11.26 9.89
C LYS A 94 2.15 10.78 11.35
N SER A 95 1.00 10.57 11.96
CA SER A 95 0.91 10.05 13.34
C SER A 95 1.30 8.58 13.41
N LEU A 96 0.88 7.78 12.42
CA LEU A 96 1.26 6.36 12.30
C LEU A 96 2.77 6.19 12.08
N ALA A 97 3.40 7.04 11.28
CA ALA A 97 4.86 7.04 11.08
C ALA A 97 5.63 7.35 12.37
N LYS A 98 5.15 8.33 13.16
CA LYS A 98 5.76 8.61 14.47
C LYS A 98 5.64 7.40 15.42
N LEU A 99 4.48 6.75 15.42
CA LEU A 99 4.24 5.58 16.23
C LEU A 99 5.12 4.39 15.77
N ALA A 100 5.19 4.13 14.48
CA ALA A 100 6.04 3.10 13.90
C ALA A 100 7.53 3.31 14.29
N LYS A 101 8.01 4.55 14.16
CA LYS A 101 9.37 4.91 14.55
C LYS A 101 9.62 4.73 16.06
N LYS A 102 8.66 5.10 16.93
CA LYS A 102 8.73 4.91 18.38
C LYS A 102 8.93 3.44 18.75
N HIS A 103 8.31 2.53 18.05
CA HIS A 103 8.35 1.09 18.29
C HIS A 103 9.36 0.34 17.41
N ASN A 104 10.14 1.05 16.57
CA ASN A 104 11.11 0.46 15.64
C ASN A 104 10.49 -0.58 14.70
N ILE A 105 9.30 -0.28 14.16
CA ILE A 105 8.59 -1.11 13.17
C ILE A 105 8.46 -0.35 11.84
N LYS A 106 8.25 -1.06 10.74
CA LYS A 106 8.13 -0.47 9.40
C LYS A 106 6.69 -0.07 9.12
N LEU A 107 6.48 1.16 8.66
CA LEU A 107 5.19 1.60 8.15
C LEU A 107 5.11 1.34 6.64
N VAL A 108 4.25 0.41 6.25
CA VAL A 108 3.94 0.06 4.86
C VAL A 108 2.58 0.62 4.48
N VAL A 109 2.52 1.45 3.45
CA VAL A 109 1.30 2.13 3.03
C VAL A 109 0.94 1.76 1.59
N ASP A 110 -0.25 1.22 1.39
CA ASP A 110 -0.83 1.08 0.05
C ASP A 110 -1.48 2.41 -0.35
N ASN A 111 -0.88 3.09 -1.33
CA ASN A 111 -1.33 4.39 -1.84
C ASN A 111 -2.06 4.26 -3.19
N THR A 112 -2.65 3.11 -3.46
CA THR A 112 -3.35 2.84 -4.73
C THR A 112 -4.48 3.82 -4.99
N PHE A 113 -5.21 4.25 -3.95
CA PHE A 113 -6.37 5.13 -4.06
C PHE A 113 -6.02 6.61 -4.30
N SER A 114 -4.82 7.04 -3.89
CA SER A 114 -4.45 8.47 -3.85
C SER A 114 -3.13 8.79 -4.57
N PRO A 115 -2.83 8.19 -5.75
CA PRO A 115 -1.59 8.49 -6.44
C PRO A 115 -1.57 9.99 -6.80
N LEU A 116 -0.43 10.66 -6.60
CA LEU A 116 -0.20 12.10 -6.78
C LEU A 116 -0.94 13.02 -5.78
N SER A 117 -2.03 12.59 -5.17
CA SER A 117 -2.78 13.43 -4.21
C SER A 117 -2.07 13.48 -2.85
N ILE A 118 -1.49 12.36 -2.43
CA ILE A 118 -0.75 12.22 -1.19
C ILE A 118 0.54 11.44 -1.50
N SER A 119 1.67 11.85 -0.89
CA SER A 119 2.91 11.08 -0.88
C SER A 119 3.17 10.58 0.55
N PRO A 120 2.87 9.31 0.87
CA PRO A 120 3.09 8.75 2.20
C PRO A 120 4.55 8.78 2.64
N ILE A 121 5.50 8.69 1.72
CA ILE A 121 6.94 8.82 2.02
C ILE A 121 7.25 10.18 2.66
N ASN A 122 6.70 11.26 2.11
CA ASN A 122 6.91 12.61 2.66
C ASN A 122 6.24 12.80 4.03
N LEU A 123 5.33 11.89 4.40
CA LEU A 123 4.68 11.85 5.71
C LEU A 123 5.35 10.87 6.68
N GLY A 124 6.39 10.16 6.23
CA GLY A 124 7.23 9.29 7.06
C GLY A 124 6.98 7.79 6.92
N ALA A 125 6.25 7.34 5.91
CA ALA A 125 6.17 5.92 5.58
C ALA A 125 7.53 5.38 5.13
N ASP A 126 7.82 4.11 5.47
CA ASP A 126 9.06 3.43 5.05
C ASP A 126 8.91 2.83 3.64
N VAL A 127 7.71 2.32 3.33
CA VAL A 127 7.41 1.63 2.07
C VAL A 127 6.06 2.10 1.55
N VAL A 128 6.01 2.41 0.26
CA VAL A 128 4.75 2.72 -0.43
C VAL A 128 4.52 1.71 -1.54
N ILE A 129 3.29 1.23 -1.60
CA ILE A 129 2.85 0.25 -2.61
C ILE A 129 1.73 0.89 -3.45
N HIS A 130 1.70 0.56 -4.73
CA HIS A 130 0.56 0.83 -5.59
C HIS A 130 0.18 -0.40 -6.41
N SER A 131 -1.10 -0.64 -6.55
CA SER A 131 -1.60 -1.41 -7.67
C SER A 131 -1.59 -0.54 -8.94
N LEU A 132 -0.67 -0.83 -9.84
CA LEU A 132 -0.60 -0.14 -11.14
C LEU A 132 -1.87 -0.38 -11.98
N THR A 133 -2.58 -1.48 -11.71
CA THR A 133 -3.83 -1.90 -12.33
C THR A 133 -4.92 -0.82 -12.31
N LYS A 134 -4.89 0.06 -11.29
CA LYS A 134 -5.94 1.03 -10.99
C LYS A 134 -5.66 2.39 -11.67
N PHE A 135 -5.61 3.47 -10.90
CA PHE A 135 -5.47 4.82 -11.43
C PHE A 135 -4.20 5.04 -12.24
N ILE A 136 -3.08 4.42 -11.86
CA ILE A 136 -1.80 4.63 -12.55
C ILE A 136 -1.89 4.16 -14.00
N ASN A 137 -2.38 2.95 -14.24
CA ASN A 137 -2.64 2.48 -15.60
C ASN A 137 -3.86 3.18 -16.21
N GLY A 138 -5.00 3.20 -15.52
CA GLY A 138 -6.21 3.95 -15.84
C GLY A 138 -7.03 3.44 -17.04
N SER A 139 -6.52 2.46 -17.79
CA SER A 139 -7.16 1.94 -19.02
C SER A 139 -7.85 0.59 -18.83
N SER A 140 -7.76 -0.02 -17.65
CA SER A 140 -8.33 -1.34 -17.32
C SER A 140 -7.89 -2.49 -18.25
N ASP A 141 -6.74 -2.34 -18.91
CA ASP A 141 -6.19 -3.25 -19.93
C ASP A 141 -4.99 -4.04 -19.45
N THR A 142 -4.46 -3.74 -18.25
CA THR A 142 -3.29 -4.42 -17.72
C THR A 142 -3.30 -4.50 -16.19
N VAL A 143 -2.57 -5.46 -15.68
CA VAL A 143 -2.39 -5.70 -14.23
C VAL A 143 -0.93 -5.49 -13.89
N GLY A 144 -0.68 -4.81 -12.77
CA GLY A 144 0.68 -4.58 -12.27
C GLY A 144 0.69 -4.06 -10.85
N GLY A 145 1.87 -4.04 -10.26
CA GLY A 145 2.13 -3.45 -8.96
C GLY A 145 3.47 -2.73 -8.95
N VAL A 146 3.70 -1.91 -7.94
CA VAL A 146 5.00 -1.28 -7.68
C VAL A 146 5.24 -1.16 -6.19
N VAL A 147 6.47 -1.40 -5.78
CA VAL A 147 6.98 -1.14 -4.42
C VAL A 147 7.97 0.00 -4.54
N CYS A 148 7.78 1.05 -3.74
CA CYS A 148 8.62 2.23 -3.66
C CYS A 148 9.24 2.29 -2.26
N GLY A 149 10.55 2.50 -2.16
CA GLY A 149 11.26 2.52 -0.87
C GLY A 149 12.72 2.95 -1.01
N THR A 150 13.51 2.59 0.00
CA THR A 150 14.97 2.79 -0.02
C THR A 150 15.64 1.83 -1.00
N GLN A 151 16.84 2.18 -1.45
CA GLN A 151 17.64 1.30 -2.30
C GLN A 151 17.89 -0.06 -1.61
N GLU A 152 18.24 -0.04 -0.34
CA GLU A 152 18.49 -1.24 0.48
C GLU A 152 17.28 -2.19 0.45
N LEU A 153 16.07 -1.72 0.76
CA LEU A 153 14.86 -2.54 0.75
C LEU A 153 14.59 -3.16 -0.63
N ILE A 154 14.75 -2.36 -1.69
CA ILE A 154 14.47 -2.84 -3.04
C ILE A 154 15.52 -3.86 -3.49
N ASP A 155 16.79 -3.68 -3.11
CA ASP A 155 17.86 -4.64 -3.39
C ASP A 155 17.64 -5.94 -2.61
N ASP A 156 17.20 -5.86 -1.35
CA ASP A 156 16.84 -7.02 -0.54
C ASP A 156 15.67 -7.81 -1.16
N LEU A 157 14.60 -7.12 -1.58
CA LEU A 157 13.46 -7.73 -2.25
C LEU A 157 13.84 -8.47 -3.56
N ARG A 158 14.86 -7.98 -4.25
CA ARG A 158 15.32 -8.49 -5.55
C ARG A 158 16.53 -9.43 -5.43
N ASN A 159 17.03 -9.67 -4.22
CA ASN A 159 18.17 -10.52 -4.00
C ASN A 159 17.90 -11.95 -4.52
N VAL A 160 18.82 -12.48 -5.32
CA VAL A 160 18.66 -13.78 -5.99
C VAL A 160 18.61 -14.97 -5.02
N ASN A 161 19.13 -14.81 -3.81
CA ASN A 161 19.24 -15.88 -2.83
C ASN A 161 18.18 -15.80 -1.71
N SER A 162 17.65 -14.60 -1.43
CA SER A 162 16.80 -14.37 -0.26
C SER A 162 15.64 -13.41 -0.52
N GLY A 163 15.58 -12.75 -1.67
CA GLY A 163 14.60 -11.72 -1.96
C GLY A 163 13.22 -12.29 -2.27
N ALA A 164 12.22 -11.92 -1.46
CA ALA A 164 10.87 -12.45 -1.61
C ALA A 164 10.25 -12.12 -2.98
N ALA A 165 10.51 -10.95 -3.56
CA ALA A 165 10.00 -10.61 -4.89
C ALA A 165 10.66 -11.45 -5.99
N MET A 166 11.95 -11.75 -5.86
CA MET A 166 12.69 -12.59 -6.80
C MET A 166 12.26 -14.05 -6.71
N LEU A 167 12.29 -14.61 -5.50
CA LEU A 167 12.04 -16.03 -5.29
C LEU A 167 10.58 -16.45 -5.50
N LEU A 168 9.61 -15.54 -5.24
CA LEU A 168 8.20 -15.79 -5.51
C LEU A 168 7.78 -15.46 -6.95
N GLY A 169 8.71 -14.92 -7.75
CA GLY A 169 8.50 -14.72 -9.18
C GLY A 169 7.48 -13.64 -9.54
N SER A 170 7.32 -12.60 -8.72
CA SER A 170 6.35 -11.51 -8.96
C SER A 170 6.78 -10.52 -10.06
N THR A 171 7.49 -11.01 -11.08
CA THR A 171 8.09 -10.18 -12.14
C THR A 171 7.06 -9.71 -13.16
N MET A 172 7.10 -8.43 -13.48
CA MET A 172 6.31 -7.85 -14.57
C MET A 172 7.04 -8.00 -15.91
N ASP A 173 6.32 -8.42 -16.95
CA ASP A 173 6.87 -8.53 -18.29
C ASP A 173 7.03 -7.16 -18.99
N SER A 174 7.84 -7.14 -20.05
CA SER A 174 8.16 -5.92 -20.79
C SER A 174 6.97 -5.31 -21.52
N MET A 175 6.03 -6.11 -22.01
CA MET A 175 4.85 -5.62 -22.75
C MET A 175 3.91 -4.86 -21.84
N ARG A 176 3.59 -5.44 -20.67
CA ARG A 176 2.77 -4.75 -19.64
C ARG A 176 3.49 -3.51 -19.09
N SER A 177 4.80 -3.60 -18.87
CA SER A 177 5.60 -2.45 -18.43
C SER A 177 5.54 -1.28 -19.43
N ALA A 178 5.64 -1.56 -20.72
CA ALA A 178 5.52 -0.56 -21.79
C ALA A 178 4.10 0.07 -21.83
N SER A 179 3.05 -0.75 -21.67
CA SER A 179 1.66 -0.28 -21.61
C SER A 179 1.44 0.67 -20.43
N VAL A 180 1.85 0.27 -19.23
CA VAL A 180 1.74 1.11 -18.03
C VAL A 180 2.52 2.39 -18.18
N LEU A 181 3.75 2.35 -18.70
CA LEU A 181 4.57 3.54 -18.94
C LEU A 181 3.91 4.52 -19.91
N LYS A 182 3.26 4.02 -20.96
CA LYS A 182 2.46 4.81 -21.90
C LYS A 182 1.31 5.50 -21.17
N ASN A 183 0.53 4.75 -20.40
CA ASN A 183 -0.68 5.23 -19.74
C ASN A 183 -0.37 6.17 -18.56
N LEU A 184 0.77 5.99 -17.89
CA LEU A 184 1.26 6.86 -16.83
C LEU A 184 1.39 8.34 -17.26
N ARG A 185 1.65 8.60 -18.55
CA ARG A 185 1.83 9.97 -19.09
C ARG A 185 0.61 10.86 -18.87
N THR A 186 -0.58 10.29 -18.75
CA THR A 186 -1.83 11.04 -18.56
C THR A 186 -2.32 11.03 -17.11
N LEU A 187 -1.58 10.39 -16.20
CA LEU A 187 -2.03 10.19 -14.81
C LEU A 187 -2.40 11.52 -14.13
N HIS A 188 -1.57 12.56 -14.27
CA HIS A 188 -1.81 13.86 -13.64
C HIS A 188 -3.13 14.50 -14.08
N ILE A 189 -3.43 14.46 -15.39
CA ILE A 189 -4.69 15.01 -15.93
C ILE A 189 -5.88 14.19 -15.41
N ARG A 190 -5.76 12.86 -15.41
CA ARG A 190 -6.83 11.97 -14.96
C ARG A 190 -7.11 12.14 -13.47
N MET A 191 -6.07 12.22 -12.62
CA MET A 191 -6.25 12.44 -11.19
C MET A 191 -6.87 13.80 -10.87
N MET A 192 -6.47 14.87 -11.58
CA MET A 192 -7.11 16.17 -11.45
C MET A 192 -8.61 16.10 -11.79
N GLN A 193 -8.96 15.44 -12.90
CA GLN A 193 -10.36 15.30 -13.31
C GLN A 193 -11.16 14.41 -12.34
N HIS A 194 -10.57 13.33 -11.83
CA HIS A 194 -11.21 12.50 -10.80
C HIS A 194 -11.51 13.29 -9.52
N SER A 195 -10.55 14.07 -9.03
CA SER A 195 -10.74 14.91 -7.85
C SER A 195 -11.83 15.96 -8.07
N TYR A 196 -11.80 16.65 -9.22
CA TYR A 196 -12.83 17.63 -9.58
C TYR A 196 -14.23 17.00 -9.60
N ASN A 197 -14.38 15.87 -10.29
CA ASN A 197 -15.65 15.17 -10.40
C ASN A 197 -16.18 14.71 -9.03
N ALA A 198 -15.29 14.18 -8.19
CA ALA A 198 -15.65 13.71 -6.84
C ALA A 198 -16.13 14.88 -5.95
N THR A 199 -15.41 16.00 -5.96
CA THR A 199 -15.79 17.21 -5.22
C THR A 199 -17.13 17.75 -5.70
N PHE A 200 -17.31 17.89 -7.01
CA PHE A 200 -18.56 18.34 -7.61
C PHE A 200 -19.76 17.48 -7.21
N LEU A 201 -19.60 16.15 -7.24
CA LEU A 201 -20.66 15.21 -6.86
C LEU A 201 -20.94 15.27 -5.36
N ALA A 202 -19.92 15.37 -4.50
CA ALA A 202 -20.09 15.48 -3.06
C ALA A 202 -20.90 16.74 -2.69
N GLU A 203 -20.49 17.90 -3.23
CA GLU A 203 -21.21 19.16 -3.02
C GLU A 203 -22.66 19.10 -3.52
N LYS A 204 -22.88 18.45 -4.68
CA LYS A 204 -24.22 18.27 -5.23
C LYS A 204 -25.09 17.41 -4.32
N PHE A 205 -24.56 16.29 -3.83
CA PHE A 205 -25.29 15.40 -2.92
C PHE A 205 -25.59 16.07 -1.56
N GLU A 206 -24.65 16.81 -0.99
CA GLU A 206 -24.89 17.58 0.23
C GLU A 206 -25.99 18.61 0.05
N ASN A 207 -26.00 19.35 -1.07
CA ASN A 207 -27.05 20.32 -1.39
C ASN A 207 -28.43 19.66 -1.60
N ASP A 208 -28.47 18.41 -2.07
CA ASP A 208 -29.70 17.63 -2.24
C ASP A 208 -30.10 16.91 -0.92
N GLY A 209 -29.43 17.19 0.21
CA GLY A 209 -29.73 16.67 1.55
C GLY A 209 -29.20 15.27 1.83
N LEU A 210 -28.33 14.74 0.97
CA LEU A 210 -27.61 13.50 1.21
C LEU A 210 -26.31 13.81 1.97
N LYS A 211 -25.90 12.90 2.86
CA LYS A 211 -24.57 12.98 3.49
C LYS A 211 -23.56 12.38 2.53
N ALA A 212 -22.63 13.16 2.06
CA ALA A 212 -21.50 12.73 1.24
C ALA A 212 -20.32 12.24 2.10
#